data_bcc30a25d526ad5cc4ae578b50cee83b
#
_entry.id   bcc30a25d526ad5cc4ae578b50cee83b
#
_cell.length_a   1.000
_cell.length_b   1.000
_cell.length_c   1.000
_cell.angle_alpha   90.00
_cell.angle_beta   90.00
_cell.angle_gamma   90.00
#
_symmetry.space_group_name_H-M   'P 1'
#
loop_
_entity.id
_entity.type
_entity.pdbx_description
1 polymer ?
#
loop_
_entity_poly.entity_id
_entity_poly.type
_entity_poly.pdbx_seq_one_letter_code
_entity_poly.pdbx_strand_id
1 'polypeptide(L)'
;MNHTIRVDRNHPACFILLLDQSYSMSAPMVGAAGLSKAQALADATNRLLMQLVQRCVLDEQGPRHYFDIALIGYSDRITRLLKSGDGFGNPLVSSPQLADSFVRIHEEPDGQSWPVWVEPLADGQTMMCAALDLAYDFAAGWVASHQDSPAPVVINITDGEATDGTLDDLAERVARLVGLSTVDGPLIMFNVAVAARAAEPVLFPNDAARLADPYTAGLFHTSSVLPTRMLEYVRTEADRHGLPRPGAGARGFVCNADLAGVVRALNVGTL
;
A
#
# COMPACT_ATOMS: atom_id res chain seq x y z
N MET A 1 -7.81 7.97 18.71
CA MET A 1 -8.66 8.64 17.71
C MET A 1 -9.43 7.57 16.98
N ASN A 2 -10.70 7.80 16.69
CA ASN A 2 -11.61 6.69 16.36
C ASN A 2 -11.89 6.57 14.86
N HIS A 3 -11.05 6.83 13.93
CA HIS A 3 -11.25 6.61 12.48
C HIS A 3 -12.62 5.97 12.16
N THR A 4 -13.69 6.79 12.19
CA THR A 4 -15.08 6.31 12.19
C THR A 4 -15.87 6.78 10.98
N ILE A 5 -15.29 7.67 10.16
CA ILE A 5 -15.95 8.18 8.97
C ILE A 5 -16.11 7.04 7.96
N ARG A 6 -17.32 6.93 7.42
CA ARG A 6 -17.63 5.94 6.38
C ARG A 6 -17.34 6.52 5.02
N VAL A 7 -16.80 5.69 4.15
CA VAL A 7 -16.60 6.03 2.74
C VAL A 7 -17.96 6.16 2.05
N ASP A 8 -18.17 7.27 1.37
CA ASP A 8 -19.29 7.51 0.46
C ASP A 8 -18.85 8.45 -0.69
N ARG A 9 -19.77 8.90 -1.52
CA ARG A 9 -19.47 9.77 -2.67
C ARG A 9 -18.96 11.16 -2.28
N ASN A 10 -19.34 11.66 -1.11
CA ASN A 10 -18.94 12.97 -0.60
C ASN A 10 -17.67 12.89 0.25
N HIS A 11 -17.40 11.70 0.76
CA HIS A 11 -16.29 11.41 1.66
C HIS A 11 -15.48 10.22 1.11
N PRO A 12 -14.77 10.37 -0.02
CA PRO A 12 -13.97 9.30 -0.61
C PRO A 12 -12.80 8.93 0.31
N ALA A 13 -12.32 7.69 0.22
CA ALA A 13 -11.06 7.28 0.83
C ALA A 13 -9.86 7.71 -0.04
N CYS A 14 -8.68 7.82 0.56
CA CYS A 14 -7.43 8.07 -0.18
C CYS A 14 -6.41 6.98 0.10
N PHE A 15 -5.89 6.36 -0.97
CA PHE A 15 -4.85 5.35 -0.90
C PHE A 15 -3.63 5.77 -1.73
N ILE A 16 -2.44 5.70 -1.14
CA ILE A 16 -1.17 5.93 -1.83
C ILE A 16 -0.28 4.71 -1.61
N LEU A 17 0.02 3.98 -2.67
CA LEU A 17 0.88 2.80 -2.64
C LEU A 17 2.25 3.16 -3.20
N LEU A 18 3.30 2.87 -2.41
CA LEU A 18 4.70 3.01 -2.78
C LEU A 18 5.24 1.62 -3.08
N LEU A 19 5.61 1.37 -4.33
CA LEU A 19 6.03 0.05 -4.81
C LEU A 19 7.53 0.08 -5.13
N ASP A 20 8.30 -0.70 -4.41
CA ASP A 20 9.72 -0.89 -4.70
C ASP A 20 9.89 -1.56 -6.06
N GLN A 21 10.64 -0.93 -6.93
CA GLN A 21 11.01 -1.40 -8.26
C GLN A 21 12.54 -1.50 -8.41
N SER A 22 13.28 -1.53 -7.29
CA SER A 22 14.73 -1.68 -7.28
C SER A 22 15.17 -3.06 -7.78
N TYR A 23 16.45 -3.17 -8.14
CA TYR A 23 17.03 -4.40 -8.71
C TYR A 23 16.82 -5.64 -7.81
N SER A 24 16.82 -5.50 -6.47
CA SER A 24 16.59 -6.62 -5.53
C SER A 24 15.22 -7.29 -5.72
N MET A 25 14.23 -6.55 -6.24
CA MET A 25 12.91 -7.08 -6.56
C MET A 25 12.91 -8.10 -7.72
N SER A 26 14.03 -8.28 -8.43
CA SER A 26 14.22 -9.37 -9.41
C SER A 26 14.36 -10.75 -8.76
N ALA A 27 14.70 -10.80 -7.47
CA ALA A 27 14.87 -12.06 -6.74
C ALA A 27 13.55 -12.86 -6.62
N PRO A 28 13.63 -14.20 -6.45
CA PRO A 28 12.43 -15.05 -6.31
C PRO A 28 11.56 -14.63 -5.11
N MET A 29 10.25 -14.65 -5.31
CA MET A 29 9.28 -14.37 -4.23
C MET A 29 9.08 -15.59 -3.35
N VAL A 30 9.21 -15.43 -2.04
CA VAL A 30 8.89 -16.47 -1.06
C VAL A 30 7.38 -16.78 -1.12
N GLY A 31 7.03 -18.05 -1.19
CA GLY A 31 5.63 -18.49 -1.25
C GLY A 31 4.96 -18.37 -2.63
N ALA A 32 5.72 -17.99 -3.69
CA ALA A 32 5.20 -17.90 -5.05
C ALA A 32 6.21 -18.53 -6.05
N ALA A 33 6.12 -19.84 -6.25
CA ALA A 33 7.06 -20.57 -7.09
C ALA A 33 7.09 -20.03 -8.53
N GLY A 34 8.29 -19.72 -9.03
CA GLY A 34 8.51 -19.26 -10.40
C GLY A 34 8.29 -17.75 -10.62
N LEU A 35 7.85 -17.00 -9.62
CA LEU A 35 7.67 -15.54 -9.73
C LEU A 35 8.82 -14.80 -9.06
N SER A 36 9.24 -13.66 -9.64
CA SER A 36 10.05 -12.68 -8.93
C SER A 36 9.20 -11.87 -7.95
N LYS A 37 9.85 -11.18 -6.99
CA LYS A 37 9.14 -10.27 -6.09
C LYS A 37 8.42 -9.16 -6.86
N ALA A 38 9.04 -8.59 -7.91
CA ALA A 38 8.42 -7.60 -8.78
C ALA A 38 7.15 -8.14 -9.46
N GLN A 39 7.20 -9.36 -10.01
CA GLN A 39 6.03 -10.00 -10.62
C GLN A 39 4.93 -10.23 -9.59
N ALA A 40 5.26 -10.83 -8.45
CA ALA A 40 4.30 -11.11 -7.38
C ALA A 40 3.66 -9.83 -6.82
N LEU A 41 4.46 -8.76 -6.67
CA LEU A 41 3.95 -7.45 -6.22
C LEU A 41 3.03 -6.80 -7.25
N ALA A 42 3.40 -6.82 -8.53
CA ALA A 42 2.55 -6.32 -9.60
C ALA A 42 1.21 -7.09 -9.68
N ASP A 43 1.24 -8.43 -9.62
CA ASP A 43 0.05 -9.27 -9.65
C ASP A 43 -0.86 -9.01 -8.43
N ALA A 44 -0.28 -8.91 -7.22
CA ALA A 44 -1.03 -8.60 -6.00
C ALA A 44 -1.68 -7.21 -6.07
N THR A 45 -0.95 -6.22 -6.59
CA THR A 45 -1.45 -4.86 -6.77
C THR A 45 -2.58 -4.82 -7.80
N ASN A 46 -2.42 -5.44 -8.96
CA ASN A 46 -3.45 -5.50 -10.00
C ASN A 46 -4.73 -6.17 -9.50
N ARG A 47 -4.63 -7.26 -8.74
CA ARG A 47 -5.78 -7.93 -8.10
C ARG A 47 -6.47 -7.02 -7.08
N LEU A 48 -5.71 -6.29 -6.26
CA LEU A 48 -6.28 -5.31 -5.33
C LEU A 48 -7.06 -4.23 -6.09
N LEU A 49 -6.45 -3.63 -7.12
CA LEU A 49 -7.10 -2.58 -7.92
C LEU A 49 -8.39 -3.05 -8.55
N MET A 50 -8.40 -4.26 -9.13
CA MET A 50 -9.60 -4.88 -9.68
C MET A 50 -10.68 -5.05 -8.61
N GLN A 51 -10.34 -5.55 -7.41
CA GLN A 51 -11.30 -5.72 -6.31
C GLN A 51 -11.84 -4.37 -5.82
N LEU A 52 -10.99 -3.34 -5.74
CA LEU A 52 -11.41 -1.98 -5.36
C LEU A 52 -12.41 -1.41 -6.38
N VAL A 53 -12.13 -1.53 -7.67
CA VAL A 53 -13.06 -1.11 -8.74
C VAL A 53 -14.38 -1.88 -8.63
N GLN A 54 -14.33 -3.21 -8.48
CA GLN A 54 -15.54 -4.04 -8.36
C GLN A 54 -16.42 -3.65 -7.18
N ARG A 55 -15.83 -3.30 -6.03
CA ARG A 55 -16.59 -2.81 -4.84
C ARG A 55 -17.30 -1.48 -5.11
N CYS A 56 -16.86 -0.71 -6.09
CA CYS A 56 -17.47 0.57 -6.45
C CYS A 56 -18.60 0.44 -7.47
N VAL A 57 -18.77 -0.72 -8.12
CA VAL A 57 -19.85 -1.01 -9.07
C VAL A 57 -21.08 -1.48 -8.31
N LEU A 58 -22.13 -0.65 -8.27
CA LEU A 58 -23.41 -0.99 -7.62
C LEU A 58 -24.53 -1.26 -8.63
N ASP A 59 -24.41 -0.73 -9.85
CA ASP A 59 -25.41 -0.80 -10.91
C ASP A 59 -24.73 -0.67 -12.29
N GLU A 60 -25.53 -0.64 -13.34
CA GLU A 60 -25.09 -0.53 -14.74
C GLU A 60 -24.43 0.82 -15.10
N GLN A 61 -24.43 1.80 -14.18
CA GLN A 61 -23.82 3.12 -14.41
C GLN A 61 -22.28 3.09 -14.19
N GLY A 62 -21.71 1.93 -13.84
CA GLY A 62 -20.29 1.75 -13.62
C GLY A 62 -19.81 2.12 -12.21
N PRO A 63 -18.48 2.18 -12.01
CA PRO A 63 -17.90 2.44 -10.71
C PRO A 63 -18.23 3.84 -10.19
N ARG A 64 -18.62 3.94 -8.93
CA ARG A 64 -18.86 5.20 -8.22
C ARG A 64 -17.59 5.71 -7.58
N HIS A 65 -17.46 7.04 -7.45
CA HIS A 65 -16.31 7.66 -6.79
C HIS A 65 -16.37 7.44 -5.28
N TYR A 66 -15.73 6.38 -4.81
CA TYR A 66 -15.59 6.04 -3.39
C TYR A 66 -14.16 6.14 -2.88
N PHE A 67 -13.16 6.20 -3.79
CA PHE A 67 -11.78 6.43 -3.39
C PHE A 67 -10.99 7.14 -4.49
N ASP A 68 -9.91 7.77 -4.07
CA ASP A 68 -8.82 8.27 -4.89
C ASP A 68 -7.56 7.47 -4.59
N ILE A 69 -6.80 7.09 -5.63
CA ILE A 69 -5.61 6.27 -5.47
C ILE A 69 -4.44 6.80 -6.29
N ALA A 70 -3.24 6.73 -5.72
CA ALA A 70 -1.99 6.90 -6.43
C ALA A 70 -1.10 5.67 -6.25
N LEU A 71 -0.40 5.30 -7.31
CA LEU A 71 0.67 4.30 -7.27
C LEU A 71 1.98 4.97 -7.67
N ILE A 72 2.96 4.90 -6.80
CA ILE A 72 4.30 5.46 -6.97
C ILE A 72 5.29 4.29 -7.01
N GLY A 73 5.89 4.05 -8.16
CA GLY A 73 7.03 3.15 -8.30
C GLY A 73 8.32 3.88 -8.01
N TYR A 74 9.25 3.28 -7.29
CA TYR A 74 10.54 3.88 -6.99
C TYR A 74 11.70 2.92 -7.25
N SER A 75 12.69 3.42 -7.99
CA SER A 75 13.97 2.80 -8.29
C SER A 75 15.02 3.92 -8.39
N ASP A 76 15.85 4.00 -9.45
CA ASP A 76 16.69 5.19 -9.74
C ASP A 76 15.86 6.44 -10.08
N ARG A 77 14.57 6.28 -10.27
CA ARG A 77 13.61 7.34 -10.55
C ARG A 77 12.29 7.06 -9.87
N ILE A 78 11.59 8.14 -9.58
CA ILE A 78 10.23 8.04 -9.03
C ILE A 78 9.24 8.15 -10.19
N THR A 79 8.34 7.18 -10.30
CA THR A 79 7.38 7.05 -11.41
C THR A 79 5.96 6.99 -10.90
N ARG A 80 5.07 7.79 -11.45
CA ARG A 80 3.62 7.62 -11.27
C ARG A 80 3.16 6.49 -12.17
N LEU A 81 2.67 5.40 -11.57
CA LEU A 81 2.30 4.19 -12.31
C LEU A 81 0.88 4.26 -12.88
N LEU A 82 0.00 5.07 -12.28
CA LEU A 82 -1.32 5.36 -12.82
C LEU A 82 -1.31 6.67 -13.61
N LYS A 83 -2.00 6.68 -14.74
CA LYS A 83 -2.19 7.88 -15.57
C LYS A 83 -3.54 8.50 -15.25
N SER A 84 -3.56 9.75 -14.78
CA SER A 84 -4.81 10.51 -14.68
C SER A 84 -5.30 10.90 -16.07
N GLY A 85 -6.59 10.71 -16.35
CA GLY A 85 -7.18 11.00 -17.67
C GLY A 85 -7.26 12.50 -18.01
N ASP A 86 -7.12 13.38 -17.04
CA ASP A 86 -7.25 14.85 -17.17
C ASP A 86 -5.90 15.59 -17.36
N GLY A 87 -4.82 14.83 -17.57
CA GLY A 87 -3.55 15.31 -18.15
C GLY A 87 -2.69 16.23 -17.26
N PHE A 88 -3.21 17.01 -16.29
CA PHE A 88 -2.40 18.03 -15.60
C PHE A 88 -2.82 18.42 -14.16
N GLY A 89 -3.87 17.87 -13.58
CA GLY A 89 -4.40 18.45 -12.33
C GLY A 89 -4.23 17.57 -11.09
N ASN A 90 -4.82 16.40 -11.06
CA ASN A 90 -4.87 15.56 -9.87
C ASN A 90 -3.86 14.40 -9.98
N PRO A 91 -2.91 14.28 -9.03
CA PRO A 91 -1.97 13.17 -9.02
C PRO A 91 -2.63 11.83 -8.62
N LEU A 92 -3.82 11.88 -8.01
CA LEU A 92 -4.61 10.72 -7.64
C LEU A 92 -5.67 10.43 -8.70
N VAL A 93 -5.95 9.16 -8.91
CA VAL A 93 -6.93 8.64 -9.87
C VAL A 93 -8.17 8.20 -9.09
N SER A 94 -9.34 8.72 -9.44
CA SER A 94 -10.59 8.31 -8.81
C SER A 94 -11.00 6.90 -9.23
N SER A 95 -11.85 6.23 -8.44
CA SER A 95 -12.31 4.87 -8.76
C SER A 95 -12.95 4.73 -10.15
N PRO A 96 -13.74 5.69 -10.69
CA PRO A 96 -14.18 5.62 -12.09
C PRO A 96 -13.03 5.74 -13.10
N GLN A 97 -12.10 6.68 -12.88
CA GLN A 97 -10.93 6.85 -13.76
C GLN A 97 -10.01 5.62 -13.72
N LEU A 98 -9.86 4.98 -12.56
CA LEU A 98 -9.05 3.77 -12.41
C LEU A 98 -9.60 2.64 -13.30
N ALA A 99 -10.92 2.48 -13.39
CA ALA A 99 -11.54 1.45 -14.22
C ALA A 99 -11.15 1.57 -15.70
N ASP A 100 -10.88 2.79 -16.18
CA ASP A 100 -10.54 3.07 -17.58
C ASP A 100 -9.04 3.26 -17.82
N SER A 101 -8.19 3.25 -16.79
CA SER A 101 -6.77 3.62 -16.86
C SER A 101 -5.81 2.43 -16.94
N PHE A 102 -6.28 1.22 -17.16
CA PHE A 102 -5.42 0.04 -17.30
C PHE A 102 -4.52 0.13 -18.55
N VAL A 103 -3.34 -0.50 -18.49
CA VAL A 103 -2.35 -0.49 -19.59
C VAL A 103 -2.63 -1.57 -20.62
N ARG A 104 -3.21 -2.71 -20.21
CA ARG A 104 -3.63 -3.81 -21.08
C ARG A 104 -4.62 -4.74 -20.37
N ILE A 105 -5.23 -5.62 -21.15
CA ILE A 105 -5.95 -6.79 -20.63
C ILE A 105 -4.99 -7.97 -20.63
N HIS A 106 -4.92 -8.71 -19.53
CA HIS A 106 -4.30 -10.02 -19.47
C HIS A 106 -5.34 -11.07 -19.75
N GLU A 107 -5.02 -12.01 -20.64
CA GLU A 107 -5.88 -13.13 -20.99
C GLU A 107 -5.22 -14.44 -20.58
N GLU A 108 -5.93 -15.27 -19.80
CA GLU A 108 -5.51 -16.62 -19.46
C GLU A 108 -5.94 -17.64 -20.50
N PRO A 109 -5.23 -18.79 -20.61
CA PRO A 109 -5.59 -19.84 -21.55
C PRO A 109 -6.99 -20.44 -21.35
N ASP A 110 -7.57 -20.29 -20.15
CA ASP A 110 -8.94 -20.72 -19.81
C ASP A 110 -10.02 -19.71 -20.20
N GLY A 111 -9.63 -18.59 -20.82
CA GLY A 111 -10.51 -17.52 -21.27
C GLY A 111 -10.84 -16.48 -20.19
N GLN A 112 -10.29 -16.58 -18.99
CA GLN A 112 -10.41 -15.51 -18.01
C GLN A 112 -9.55 -14.32 -18.43
N SER A 113 -10.04 -13.12 -18.18
CA SER A 113 -9.32 -11.89 -18.51
C SER A 113 -9.48 -10.85 -17.39
N TRP A 114 -8.42 -10.09 -17.16
CA TRP A 114 -8.44 -9.00 -16.18
C TRP A 114 -7.57 -7.81 -16.62
N PRO A 115 -7.90 -6.59 -16.17
CA PRO A 115 -7.11 -5.42 -16.47
C PRO A 115 -5.79 -5.43 -15.70
N VAL A 116 -4.74 -4.94 -16.34
CA VAL A 116 -3.39 -4.75 -15.77
C VAL A 116 -3.10 -3.26 -15.74
N TRP A 117 -2.85 -2.72 -14.54
CA TRP A 117 -2.46 -1.33 -14.32
C TRP A 117 -0.96 -1.18 -14.09
N VAL A 118 -0.33 -2.19 -13.50
CA VAL A 118 1.08 -2.18 -13.11
C VAL A 118 1.79 -3.35 -13.76
N GLU A 119 2.85 -3.03 -14.51
CA GLU A 119 3.78 -4.03 -15.04
C GLU A 119 4.92 -4.26 -14.03
N PRO A 120 5.43 -5.49 -13.93
CA PRO A 120 6.57 -5.78 -13.06
C PRO A 120 7.82 -5.05 -13.57
N LEU A 121 8.53 -4.40 -12.65
CA LEU A 121 9.81 -3.75 -12.91
C LEU A 121 10.76 -4.04 -11.75
N ALA A 122 12.01 -4.35 -12.07
CA ALA A 122 13.09 -4.55 -11.10
C ALA A 122 14.40 -4.02 -11.69
N ASP A 123 14.73 -2.76 -11.39
CA ASP A 123 15.90 -2.06 -11.93
C ASP A 123 16.34 -0.92 -10.99
N GLY A 124 17.64 -0.64 -10.93
CA GLY A 124 18.21 0.49 -10.21
C GLY A 124 18.23 0.32 -8.68
N GLN A 125 18.27 1.46 -8.00
CA GLN A 125 18.42 1.59 -6.55
C GLN A 125 17.06 1.70 -5.84
N THR A 126 17.08 1.97 -4.53
CA THR A 126 15.87 2.05 -3.68
C THR A 126 15.67 3.49 -3.20
N MET A 127 15.17 4.40 -4.05
CA MET A 127 14.95 5.82 -3.71
C MET A 127 13.67 6.01 -2.89
N MET A 128 13.61 5.40 -1.72
CA MET A 128 12.44 5.38 -0.86
C MET A 128 12.12 6.75 -0.25
N CYS A 129 13.14 7.52 0.12
CA CYS A 129 12.96 8.86 0.68
C CYS A 129 12.30 9.81 -0.32
N ALA A 130 12.73 9.78 -1.56
CA ALA A 130 12.12 10.57 -2.65
C ALA A 130 10.67 10.13 -2.93
N ALA A 131 10.37 8.83 -2.82
CA ALA A 131 9.00 8.32 -2.95
C ALA A 131 8.09 8.81 -1.81
N LEU A 132 8.59 8.86 -0.57
CA LEU A 132 7.87 9.41 0.58
C LEU A 132 7.62 10.92 0.45
N ASP A 133 8.58 11.69 -0.09
CA ASP A 133 8.40 13.12 -0.35
C ASP A 133 7.29 13.35 -1.39
N LEU A 134 7.25 12.58 -2.48
CA LEU A 134 6.15 12.65 -3.46
C LEU A 134 4.81 12.22 -2.86
N ALA A 135 4.79 11.17 -2.02
CA ALA A 135 3.58 10.74 -1.33
C ALA A 135 3.04 11.83 -0.38
N TYR A 136 3.93 12.58 0.28
CA TYR A 136 3.55 13.72 1.10
C TYR A 136 2.85 14.81 0.26
N ASP A 137 3.42 15.18 -0.89
CA ASP A 137 2.83 16.20 -1.76
C ASP A 137 1.41 15.78 -2.22
N PHE A 138 1.24 14.52 -2.57
CA PHE A 138 -0.07 13.97 -2.98
C PHE A 138 -1.07 13.95 -1.82
N ALA A 139 -0.66 13.44 -0.67
CA ALA A 139 -1.51 13.37 0.51
C ALA A 139 -1.89 14.76 1.02
N ALA A 140 -0.95 15.73 1.06
CA ALA A 140 -1.19 17.09 1.49
C ALA A 140 -2.20 17.82 0.59
N GLY A 141 -2.04 17.67 -0.74
CA GLY A 141 -2.97 18.23 -1.72
C GLY A 141 -4.38 17.64 -1.57
N TRP A 142 -4.48 16.32 -1.36
CA TRP A 142 -5.76 15.65 -1.18
C TRP A 142 -6.43 16.05 0.14
N VAL A 143 -5.70 16.05 1.26
CA VAL A 143 -6.20 16.45 2.59
C VAL A 143 -6.72 17.87 2.58
N ALA A 144 -6.05 18.80 1.87
CA ALA A 144 -6.49 20.20 1.77
C ALA A 144 -7.91 20.35 1.21
N SER A 145 -8.36 19.42 0.36
CA SER A 145 -9.68 19.45 -0.29
C SER A 145 -10.68 18.44 0.29
N HIS A 146 -10.26 17.55 1.19
CA HIS A 146 -11.08 16.43 1.70
C HIS A 146 -11.01 16.32 3.23
N GLN A 147 -11.14 17.46 3.93
CA GLN A 147 -11.02 17.51 5.40
C GLN A 147 -12.05 16.63 6.13
N ASP A 148 -13.24 16.45 5.56
CA ASP A 148 -14.33 15.65 6.15
C ASP A 148 -14.33 14.19 5.71
N SER A 149 -13.29 13.74 4.99
CA SER A 149 -13.14 12.37 4.52
C SER A 149 -12.37 11.49 5.52
N PRO A 150 -12.37 10.15 5.35
CA PRO A 150 -11.50 9.25 6.11
C PRO A 150 -10.02 9.66 6.01
N ALA A 151 -9.25 9.35 7.03
CA ALA A 151 -7.81 9.61 7.02
C ALA A 151 -7.11 8.87 5.87
N PRO A 152 -6.20 9.52 5.12
CA PRO A 152 -5.46 8.85 4.05
C PRO A 152 -4.63 7.69 4.56
N VAL A 153 -4.41 6.69 3.69
CA VAL A 153 -3.54 5.55 3.96
C VAL A 153 -2.40 5.52 2.96
N VAL A 154 -1.17 5.44 3.46
CA VAL A 154 0.04 5.20 2.66
C VAL A 154 0.55 3.80 2.96
N ILE A 155 0.82 3.00 1.93
CA ILE A 155 1.35 1.65 2.05
C ILE A 155 2.66 1.59 1.28
N ASN A 156 3.78 1.44 1.98
CA ASN A 156 5.10 1.25 1.41
C ASN A 156 5.44 -0.24 1.38
N ILE A 157 5.85 -0.77 0.23
CA ILE A 157 6.22 -2.18 0.05
C ILE A 157 7.64 -2.23 -0.54
N THR A 158 8.57 -2.82 0.20
CA THR A 158 10.00 -2.87 -0.13
C THR A 158 10.61 -4.21 0.25
N ASP A 159 11.71 -4.58 -0.37
CA ASP A 159 12.54 -5.72 0.05
C ASP A 159 13.94 -5.30 0.52
N GLY A 160 14.20 -3.99 0.58
CA GLY A 160 15.52 -3.43 0.87
C GLY A 160 15.51 -2.14 1.68
N GLU A 161 16.72 -1.67 1.94
CA GLU A 161 16.98 -0.40 2.61
C GLU A 161 16.94 0.76 1.62
N ALA A 162 16.54 1.95 2.10
CA ALA A 162 16.63 3.17 1.32
C ALA A 162 18.10 3.46 0.95
N THR A 163 18.35 3.79 -0.31
CA THR A 163 19.70 4.15 -0.80
C THR A 163 19.89 5.66 -0.90
N ASP A 164 18.82 6.43 -0.75
CA ASP A 164 18.77 7.89 -0.88
C ASP A 164 18.61 8.62 0.47
N GLY A 165 18.82 7.91 1.58
CA GLY A 165 18.77 8.49 2.93
C GLY A 165 19.04 7.48 4.03
N THR A 166 19.18 7.98 5.24
CA THR A 166 19.34 7.20 6.48
C THR A 166 17.98 6.80 7.07
N LEU A 167 17.98 5.97 8.12
CA LEU A 167 16.76 5.69 8.88
C LEU A 167 16.16 6.94 9.53
N ASP A 168 16.98 7.88 9.97
CA ASP A 168 16.53 9.15 10.55
C ASP A 168 15.86 10.01 9.46
N ASP A 169 16.43 10.09 8.26
CA ASP A 169 15.85 10.78 7.12
C ASP A 169 14.49 10.18 6.72
N LEU A 170 14.37 8.86 6.76
CA LEU A 170 13.12 8.16 6.50
C LEU A 170 12.09 8.44 7.60
N ALA A 171 12.50 8.39 8.87
CA ALA A 171 11.63 8.66 10.02
C ALA A 171 11.08 10.09 9.99
N GLU A 172 11.91 11.10 9.62
CA GLU A 172 11.48 12.47 9.46
C GLU A 172 10.40 12.63 8.39
N ARG A 173 10.57 11.99 7.22
CA ARG A 173 9.59 12.03 6.14
C ARG A 173 8.28 11.38 6.52
N VAL A 174 8.35 10.21 7.17
CA VAL A 174 7.13 9.56 7.67
C VAL A 174 6.46 10.40 8.76
N ALA A 175 7.23 11.05 9.65
CA ALA A 175 6.66 11.96 10.66
C ALA A 175 5.88 13.11 10.01
N ARG A 176 6.39 13.68 8.90
CA ARG A 176 5.68 14.69 8.11
C ARG A 176 4.38 14.15 7.52
N LEU A 177 4.42 12.93 6.94
CA LEU A 177 3.24 12.25 6.40
C LEU A 177 2.16 12.05 7.46
N VAL A 178 2.48 11.40 8.57
CA VAL A 178 1.51 11.14 9.66
C VAL A 178 1.10 12.40 10.42
N GLY A 179 1.78 13.53 10.19
CA GLY A 179 1.37 14.86 10.63
C GLY A 179 0.18 15.41 9.85
N LEU A 180 -0.10 14.92 8.64
CA LEU A 180 -1.30 15.26 7.88
C LEU A 180 -2.51 14.59 8.51
N SER A 181 -3.62 15.31 8.59
CA SER A 181 -4.85 14.79 9.21
C SER A 181 -6.11 15.32 8.56
N THR A 182 -7.14 14.52 8.55
CA THR A 182 -8.53 14.94 8.36
C THR A 182 -9.24 15.00 9.72
N VAL A 183 -10.52 15.33 9.75
CA VAL A 183 -11.32 15.24 10.99
C VAL A 183 -11.44 13.82 11.52
N ASP A 184 -11.24 12.79 10.69
CA ASP A 184 -11.24 11.38 11.07
C ASP A 184 -9.97 10.97 11.84
N GLY A 185 -8.87 11.66 11.62
CA GLY A 185 -7.60 11.40 12.31
C GLY A 185 -6.37 11.62 11.44
N PRO A 186 -5.18 11.32 11.96
CA PRO A 186 -3.93 11.41 11.22
C PRO A 186 -3.84 10.35 10.12
N LEU A 187 -3.06 10.67 9.08
CA LEU A 187 -2.69 9.72 8.02
C LEU A 187 -2.12 8.42 8.62
N ILE A 188 -2.49 7.31 8.02
CA ILE A 188 -2.10 5.96 8.46
C ILE A 188 -0.98 5.45 7.55
N MET A 189 0.19 5.15 8.13
CA MET A 189 1.35 4.63 7.43
C MET A 189 1.51 3.13 7.66
N PHE A 190 1.60 2.36 6.56
CA PHE A 190 1.97 0.95 6.54
C PHE A 190 3.36 0.76 5.94
N ASN A 191 4.15 -0.15 6.52
CA ASN A 191 5.37 -0.65 5.89
C ASN A 191 5.31 -2.18 5.77
N VAL A 192 5.60 -2.69 4.59
CA VAL A 192 5.65 -4.11 4.26
C VAL A 192 7.05 -4.45 3.77
N ALA A 193 7.82 -5.14 4.60
CA ALA A 193 9.13 -5.64 4.25
C ALA A 193 9.02 -7.06 3.68
N VAL A 194 9.22 -7.18 2.37
CA VAL A 194 9.14 -8.44 1.63
C VAL A 194 10.31 -9.35 1.99
N ALA A 195 10.07 -10.64 2.17
CA ALA A 195 11.09 -11.58 2.58
C ALA A 195 12.24 -11.71 1.55
N ALA A 196 13.47 -11.51 2.00
CA ALA A 196 14.67 -11.78 1.20
C ALA A 196 14.97 -13.30 1.08
N ARG A 197 14.51 -14.10 2.05
CA ARG A 197 14.67 -15.55 2.16
C ARG A 197 13.48 -16.14 2.92
N ALA A 198 13.30 -17.43 2.84
CA ALA A 198 12.27 -18.13 3.61
C ALA A 198 12.47 -17.87 5.12
N ALA A 199 11.51 -17.23 5.74
CA ALA A 199 11.44 -16.92 7.15
C ALA A 199 9.96 -16.85 7.57
N GLU A 200 9.69 -17.00 8.87
CA GLU A 200 8.33 -16.86 9.38
C GLU A 200 7.85 -15.42 9.24
N PRO A 201 6.72 -15.15 8.59
CA PRO A 201 6.16 -13.80 8.51
C PRO A 201 5.78 -13.26 9.89
N VAL A 202 6.09 -11.99 10.13
CA VAL A 202 5.62 -11.26 11.31
C VAL A 202 4.53 -10.29 10.86
N LEU A 203 3.29 -10.57 11.28
CA LEU A 203 2.10 -9.85 10.82
C LEU A 203 1.58 -8.94 11.94
N PHE A 204 1.54 -7.65 11.68
CA PHE A 204 0.95 -6.63 12.55
C PHE A 204 1.40 -6.73 14.02
N PRO A 205 2.72 -6.76 14.30
CA PRO A 205 3.23 -6.84 15.67
C PRO A 205 2.90 -5.57 16.46
N ASN A 206 2.85 -5.72 17.78
CA ASN A 206 2.70 -4.60 18.73
C ASN A 206 4.02 -4.16 19.37
N ASP A 207 5.09 -4.91 19.16
CA ASP A 207 6.45 -4.62 19.62
C ASP A 207 7.50 -5.08 18.61
N ALA A 208 8.73 -4.64 18.80
CA ALA A 208 9.86 -4.96 17.93
C ALA A 208 10.68 -6.18 18.38
N ALA A 209 10.24 -6.94 19.40
CA ALA A 209 11.06 -7.99 20.04
C ALA A 209 11.47 -9.11 19.09
N ARG A 210 10.71 -9.36 18.02
CA ARG A 210 10.99 -10.38 16.99
C ARG A 210 11.71 -9.83 15.75
N LEU A 211 12.06 -8.53 15.74
CA LEU A 211 12.71 -7.87 14.62
C LEU A 211 14.21 -7.85 14.86
N ALA A 212 14.94 -8.68 14.11
CA ALA A 212 16.34 -8.95 14.37
C ALA A 212 17.31 -7.88 13.84
N ASP A 213 16.84 -7.08 12.85
CA ASP A 213 17.70 -6.09 12.21
C ASP A 213 17.22 -4.65 12.48
N PRO A 214 18.16 -3.68 12.65
CA PRO A 214 17.82 -2.31 13.00
C PRO A 214 16.96 -1.59 11.95
N TYR A 215 17.14 -1.91 10.66
CA TYR A 215 16.38 -1.26 9.59
C TYR A 215 14.90 -1.70 9.62
N THR A 216 14.67 -3.00 9.74
CA THR A 216 13.32 -3.56 9.91
C THR A 216 12.64 -3.01 11.17
N ALA A 217 13.38 -2.86 12.28
CA ALA A 217 12.88 -2.21 13.49
C ALA A 217 12.55 -0.72 13.24
N GLY A 218 13.34 -0.01 12.46
CA GLY A 218 13.07 1.36 12.02
C GLY A 218 11.76 1.48 11.23
N LEU A 219 11.55 0.60 10.24
CA LEU A 219 10.29 0.53 9.49
C LEU A 219 9.08 0.25 10.39
N PHE A 220 9.24 -0.65 11.37
CA PHE A 220 8.20 -0.90 12.36
C PHE A 220 7.86 0.37 13.17
N HIS A 221 8.87 1.09 13.67
CA HIS A 221 8.66 2.30 14.47
C HIS A 221 8.00 3.43 13.69
N THR A 222 8.25 3.52 12.40
CA THR A 222 7.62 4.51 11.50
C THR A 222 6.21 4.09 11.02
N SER A 223 5.79 2.84 11.24
CA SER A 223 4.43 2.40 10.92
C SER A 223 3.41 2.88 11.96
N SER A 224 2.21 3.25 11.51
CA SER A 224 1.14 3.71 12.41
C SER A 224 0.56 2.59 13.25
N VAL A 225 0.13 2.90 14.47
CA VAL A 225 -0.73 1.99 15.25
C VAL A 225 -2.06 1.83 14.51
N LEU A 226 -2.52 0.59 14.36
CA LEU A 226 -3.76 0.30 13.66
C LEU A 226 -4.96 0.93 14.39
N PRO A 227 -5.82 1.68 13.67
CA PRO A 227 -7.11 2.10 14.19
C PRO A 227 -7.96 0.90 14.61
N THR A 228 -8.88 1.10 15.54
CA THR A 228 -9.71 0.03 16.10
C THR A 228 -10.38 -0.82 15.02
N ARG A 229 -10.96 -0.20 13.99
CA ARG A 229 -11.61 -0.91 12.87
C ARG A 229 -10.65 -1.86 12.14
N MET A 230 -9.45 -1.37 11.80
CA MET A 230 -8.44 -2.19 11.14
C MET A 230 -7.92 -3.31 12.05
N LEU A 231 -7.71 -3.02 13.33
CA LEU A 231 -7.28 -4.01 14.31
C LEU A 231 -8.32 -5.13 14.49
N GLU A 232 -9.60 -4.80 14.55
CA GLU A 232 -10.70 -5.79 14.64
C GLU A 232 -10.75 -6.67 13.38
N TYR A 233 -10.60 -6.07 12.20
CA TYR A 233 -10.53 -6.82 10.95
C TYR A 233 -9.33 -7.80 10.94
N VAL A 234 -8.13 -7.32 11.28
CA VAL A 234 -6.93 -8.18 11.32
C VAL A 234 -7.11 -9.33 12.32
N ARG A 235 -7.72 -9.08 13.47
CA ARG A 235 -8.04 -10.12 14.47
C ARG A 235 -9.01 -11.16 13.93
N THR A 236 -10.06 -10.73 13.24
CA THR A 236 -11.01 -11.62 12.61
C THR A 236 -10.35 -12.49 11.54
N GLU A 237 -9.48 -11.90 10.71
CA GLU A 237 -8.72 -12.66 9.71
C GLU A 237 -7.71 -13.63 10.35
N ALA A 238 -7.04 -13.22 11.42
CA ALA A 238 -6.16 -14.11 12.17
C ALA A 238 -6.90 -15.33 12.73
N ASP A 239 -8.08 -15.11 13.34
CA ASP A 239 -8.93 -16.18 13.85
C ASP A 239 -9.39 -17.14 12.73
N ARG A 240 -9.78 -16.63 11.55
CA ARG A 240 -10.20 -17.43 10.39
C ARG A 240 -9.09 -18.31 9.82
N HIS A 241 -7.85 -17.82 9.87
CA HIS A 241 -6.70 -18.49 9.27
C HIS A 241 -5.79 -19.21 10.27
N GLY A 242 -6.18 -19.26 11.56
CA GLY A 242 -5.37 -19.90 12.61
C GLY A 242 -4.03 -19.20 12.84
N LEU A 243 -3.96 -17.89 12.60
CA LEU A 243 -2.75 -17.09 12.77
C LEU A 243 -2.68 -16.47 14.18
N PRO A 244 -1.48 -16.08 14.65
CA PRO A 244 -1.34 -15.35 15.90
C PRO A 244 -2.20 -14.08 15.89
N ARG A 245 -3.03 -13.90 16.93
CA ARG A 245 -3.92 -12.75 17.04
C ARG A 245 -3.17 -11.49 17.45
N PRO A 246 -3.22 -10.38 16.67
CA PRO A 246 -2.54 -9.14 17.00
C PRO A 246 -3.00 -8.54 18.32
N GLY A 247 -2.06 -8.06 19.12
CA GLY A 247 -2.30 -7.42 20.42
C GLY A 247 -2.85 -5.99 20.28
N ALA A 248 -3.20 -5.38 21.42
CA ALA A 248 -3.44 -3.94 21.47
C ALA A 248 -2.15 -3.19 21.08
N GLY A 249 -2.27 -2.11 20.30
CA GLY A 249 -1.12 -1.35 19.81
C GLY A 249 -0.41 -1.98 18.61
N ALA A 250 -0.98 -3.02 18.01
CA ALA A 250 -0.47 -3.57 16.74
C ALA A 250 -0.35 -2.47 15.68
N ARG A 251 0.73 -2.54 14.89
CA ARG A 251 1.04 -1.53 13.87
C ARG A 251 0.74 -2.02 12.46
N GLY A 252 0.56 -1.09 11.53
CA GLY A 252 0.48 -1.34 10.09
C GLY A 252 1.83 -1.80 9.54
N PHE A 253 2.36 -2.89 10.07
CA PHE A 253 3.66 -3.42 9.75
C PHE A 253 3.62 -4.92 9.48
N VAL A 254 4.30 -5.33 8.41
CA VAL A 254 4.54 -6.74 8.08
C VAL A 254 5.99 -6.90 7.69
N CYS A 255 6.70 -7.88 8.24
CA CYS A 255 8.04 -8.23 7.77
C CYS A 255 8.17 -9.73 7.48
N ASN A 256 9.23 -10.08 6.75
CA ASN A 256 9.39 -11.37 6.11
C ASN A 256 8.13 -11.74 5.31
N ALA A 257 7.51 -10.73 4.66
CA ALA A 257 6.27 -10.93 3.94
C ALA A 257 6.49 -11.86 2.75
N ASP A 258 5.80 -12.99 2.77
CA ASP A 258 5.52 -13.78 1.59
C ASP A 258 4.38 -13.12 0.78
N LEU A 259 4.00 -13.71 -0.35
CA LEU A 259 2.90 -13.19 -1.18
C LEU A 259 1.60 -13.02 -0.37
N ALA A 260 1.29 -13.95 0.53
CA ALA A 260 0.09 -13.87 1.37
C ALA A 260 0.17 -12.71 2.38
N GLY A 261 1.35 -12.45 2.94
CA GLY A 261 1.60 -11.30 3.83
C GLY A 261 1.42 -9.97 3.12
N VAL A 262 1.94 -9.84 1.89
CA VAL A 262 1.73 -8.65 1.04
C VAL A 262 0.23 -8.43 0.78
N VAL A 263 -0.48 -9.46 0.33
CA VAL A 263 -1.94 -9.36 0.05
C VAL A 263 -2.72 -8.98 1.30
N ARG A 264 -2.38 -9.54 2.48
CA ARG A 264 -3.04 -9.17 3.74
C ARG A 264 -2.82 -7.71 4.10
N ALA A 265 -1.58 -7.22 3.99
CA ALA A 265 -1.27 -5.82 4.27
C ALA A 265 -2.06 -4.87 3.35
N LEU A 266 -2.11 -5.15 2.05
CA LEU A 266 -2.88 -4.40 1.07
C LEU A 266 -4.38 -4.38 1.42
N ASN A 267 -4.96 -5.54 1.75
CA ASN A 267 -6.38 -5.63 2.10
C ASN A 267 -6.74 -4.86 3.38
N VAL A 268 -5.87 -4.89 4.40
CA VAL A 268 -6.08 -4.15 5.65
C VAL A 268 -5.97 -2.65 5.42
N GLY A 269 -4.95 -2.21 4.67
CA GLY A 269 -4.73 -0.80 4.40
C GLY A 269 -5.79 -0.16 3.49
N THR A 270 -6.60 -0.96 2.80
CA THR A 270 -7.66 -0.48 1.89
C THR A 270 -9.08 -0.83 2.36
N LEU A 271 -9.30 -0.94 3.69
CA LEU A 271 -10.60 -1.24 4.32
C LEU A 271 -11.60 -0.07 4.25
#